data_7d6ed073b57fcd818ca3bdcf3443c70c
#
_entry.id   7d6ed073b57fcd818ca3bdcf3443c70c
#
_cell.length_a   1.000
_cell.length_b   1.000
_cell.length_c   1.000
_cell.angle_alpha   90.00
_cell.angle_beta   90.00
_cell.angle_gamma   90.00
#
_symmetry.space_group_name_H-M   'P 1'
#
loop_
_entity.id
_entity.type
_entity.pdbx_description
1 polymer ?
#
loop_
_entity_poly.entity_id
_entity_poly.type
_entity_poly.pdbx_seq_one_letter_code
_entity_poly.pdbx_strand_id
1 'polypeptide(L)'
;MVGAGALASALAALALAFAVTAHAAPQRLIGTVGPGYTISLKTSSGKKVTSLARGTYAITVRDRSDEHNFFMRGPGLTKAVTGVDFVGTKTVTVQLRSGKYGFVCTPHADEMHGGFSVR
;
A
#
# COMPACT_ATOMS: atom_id res chain seq x y z
N MET A 1 68.10 36.72 11.58
CA MET A 1 67.12 36.41 10.58
C MET A 1 66.06 35.55 11.19
N VAL A 2 64.87 36.09 11.35
CA VAL A 2 63.74 35.36 11.95
C VAL A 2 62.90 34.76 10.79
N GLY A 3 62.94 33.45 10.67
CA GLY A 3 62.06 32.76 9.76
C GLY A 3 60.64 32.72 10.31
N ALA A 4 59.73 33.44 9.70
CA ALA A 4 58.30 33.31 10.06
C ALA A 4 57.77 32.01 9.54
N GLY A 5 57.59 31.01 10.42
CA GLY A 5 56.84 29.81 10.12
C GLY A 5 55.39 30.14 10.07
N ALA A 6 54.81 30.13 8.88
CA ALA A 6 53.39 30.22 8.73
C ALA A 6 52.77 28.88 9.15
N LEU A 7 52.14 28.86 10.32
CA LEU A 7 51.28 27.75 10.75
C LEU A 7 49.97 27.83 9.95
N ALA A 8 49.92 27.07 8.88
CA ALA A 8 48.66 26.86 8.16
C ALA A 8 47.78 25.92 9.03
N SER A 9 46.85 26.49 9.76
CA SER A 9 45.80 25.70 10.43
C SER A 9 44.86 25.21 9.34
N ALA A 10 45.04 23.95 8.96
CA ALA A 10 44.06 23.26 8.13
C ALA A 10 42.83 22.97 9.00
N LEU A 11 41.80 23.78 8.90
CA LEU A 11 40.47 23.48 9.42
C LEU A 11 39.89 22.36 8.56
N ALA A 12 40.01 21.14 9.05
CA ALA A 12 39.26 20.03 8.50
C ALA A 12 37.79 20.25 8.82
N ALA A 13 37.04 20.75 7.85
CA ALA A 13 35.58 20.82 7.96
C ALA A 13 35.04 19.37 7.94
N LEU A 14 34.63 18.87 9.10
CA LEU A 14 33.93 17.59 9.20
C LEU A 14 32.55 17.80 8.63
N ALA A 15 32.33 17.42 7.35
CA ALA A 15 31.00 17.39 6.76
C ALA A 15 30.26 16.21 7.36
N LEU A 16 29.33 16.48 8.29
CA LEU A 16 28.36 15.49 8.76
C LEU A 16 27.37 15.23 7.62
N ALA A 17 27.61 14.13 6.90
CA ALA A 17 26.64 13.64 5.94
C ALA A 17 25.49 12.98 6.70
N PHE A 18 24.34 13.64 6.78
CA PHE A 18 23.12 13.02 7.26
C PHE A 18 22.61 12.08 6.15
N ALA A 19 22.64 10.76 6.43
CA ALA A 19 21.99 9.79 5.55
C ALA A 19 20.47 9.99 5.69
N VAL A 20 19.86 10.58 4.67
CA VAL A 20 18.40 10.64 4.57
C VAL A 20 17.94 9.26 4.09
N THR A 21 17.34 8.46 5.00
CA THR A 21 16.66 7.23 4.60
C THR A 21 15.39 7.63 3.84
N ALA A 22 15.45 7.51 2.52
CA ALA A 22 14.25 7.65 1.70
C ALA A 22 13.36 6.43 1.95
N HIS A 23 12.17 6.64 2.54
CA HIS A 23 11.14 5.62 2.57
C HIS A 23 10.54 5.50 1.17
N ALA A 24 10.55 4.28 0.62
CA ALA A 24 9.85 4.03 -0.64
C ALA A 24 8.36 4.35 -0.47
N ALA A 25 7.76 5.00 -1.47
CA ALA A 25 6.32 5.20 -1.51
C ALA A 25 5.61 3.84 -1.44
N PRO A 26 4.44 3.73 -0.77
CA PRO A 26 3.66 2.51 -0.75
C PRO A 26 3.33 2.04 -2.17
N GLN A 27 3.43 0.74 -2.41
CA GLN A 27 2.98 0.17 -3.68
C GLN A 27 1.46 0.28 -3.76
N ARG A 28 0.98 0.58 -4.97
CA ARG A 28 -0.47 0.78 -5.19
C ARG A 28 -1.12 -0.49 -5.69
N LEU A 29 -2.25 -0.83 -5.08
CA LEU A 29 -3.18 -1.83 -5.57
C LEU A 29 -4.50 -1.17 -5.92
N ILE A 30 -5.19 -1.70 -6.92
CA ILE A 30 -6.48 -1.21 -7.39
C ILE A 30 -7.53 -2.28 -7.15
N GLY A 31 -8.45 -2.00 -6.24
CA GLY A 31 -9.66 -2.77 -6.04
C GLY A 31 -10.81 -2.21 -6.88
N THR A 32 -11.65 -3.08 -7.41
CA THR A 32 -12.87 -2.66 -8.12
C THR A 32 -14.01 -3.55 -7.66
N VAL A 33 -15.15 -2.94 -7.36
CA VAL A 33 -16.37 -3.64 -7.03
C VAL A 33 -17.52 -3.08 -7.86
N GLY A 34 -18.28 -3.99 -8.53
CA GLY A 34 -19.29 -3.61 -9.50
C GLY A 34 -18.70 -2.99 -10.79
N PRO A 35 -19.58 -2.64 -11.77
CA PRO A 35 -21.00 -2.94 -11.78
C PRO A 35 -21.27 -4.45 -11.88
N GLY A 36 -22.47 -4.85 -11.52
CA GLY A 36 -22.84 -6.27 -11.44
C GLY A 36 -22.13 -6.99 -10.30
N TYR A 37 -22.15 -8.30 -10.31
CA TYR A 37 -21.55 -9.14 -9.26
C TYR A 37 -20.06 -9.38 -9.53
N THR A 38 -19.29 -8.30 -9.61
CA THR A 38 -17.85 -8.35 -9.88
C THR A 38 -17.05 -7.71 -8.78
N ILE A 39 -15.94 -8.33 -8.40
CA ILE A 39 -14.96 -7.80 -7.46
C ILE A 39 -13.57 -8.24 -7.91
N SER A 40 -12.60 -7.34 -7.82
CA SER A 40 -11.22 -7.65 -8.20
C SER A 40 -10.20 -6.84 -7.42
N LEU A 41 -8.99 -7.37 -7.31
CA LEU A 41 -7.82 -6.66 -6.80
C LEU A 41 -6.67 -6.87 -7.79
N LYS A 42 -6.13 -5.77 -8.28
CA LYS A 42 -5.06 -5.77 -9.29
C LYS A 42 -3.91 -4.87 -8.89
N THR A 43 -2.75 -5.13 -9.45
CA THR A 43 -1.64 -4.19 -9.42
C THR A 43 -1.97 -2.95 -10.25
N SER A 44 -1.19 -1.87 -10.09
CA SER A 44 -1.37 -0.66 -10.91
C SER A 44 -1.15 -0.90 -12.41
N SER A 45 -0.44 -1.96 -12.78
CA SER A 45 -0.28 -2.39 -14.19
C SER A 45 -1.45 -3.25 -14.70
N GLY A 46 -2.46 -3.52 -13.89
CA GLY A 46 -3.64 -4.29 -14.28
C GLY A 46 -3.53 -5.80 -14.10
N LYS A 47 -2.48 -6.27 -13.47
CA LYS A 47 -2.26 -7.70 -13.22
C LYS A 47 -3.03 -8.14 -11.97
N LYS A 48 -3.74 -9.28 -12.05
CA LYS A 48 -4.41 -9.88 -10.90
C LYS A 48 -3.43 -10.13 -9.76
N VAL A 49 -3.78 -9.71 -8.55
CA VAL A 49 -2.99 -9.95 -7.34
C VAL A 49 -3.20 -11.41 -6.89
N THR A 50 -2.14 -12.18 -6.84
CA THR A 50 -2.13 -13.56 -6.34
C THR A 50 -1.15 -13.76 -5.20
N SER A 51 0.00 -13.07 -5.25
CA SER A 51 1.04 -13.12 -4.23
C SER A 51 1.75 -11.78 -4.14
N LEU A 52 1.96 -11.29 -2.94
CA LEU A 52 2.64 -10.04 -2.67
C LEU A 52 3.78 -10.23 -1.67
N ALA A 53 4.77 -9.37 -1.73
CA ALA A 53 5.74 -9.23 -0.65
C ALA A 53 5.08 -8.53 0.54
N ARG A 54 5.56 -8.80 1.76
CA ARG A 54 5.20 -8.02 2.96
C ARG A 54 5.54 -6.56 2.74
N GLY A 55 4.76 -5.68 3.30
CA GLY A 55 5.04 -4.25 3.27
C GLY A 55 3.81 -3.39 3.31
N THR A 56 4.01 -2.12 3.02
CA THR A 56 2.98 -1.09 3.05
C THR A 56 2.40 -0.91 1.65
N TYR A 57 1.08 -0.97 1.56
CA TYR A 57 0.34 -0.84 0.30
C TYR A 57 -0.72 0.24 0.41
N ALA A 58 -0.85 1.04 -0.62
CA ALA A 58 -1.98 1.95 -0.81
C ALA A 58 -3.02 1.24 -1.69
N ILE A 59 -4.17 0.92 -1.12
CA ILE A 59 -5.25 0.24 -1.84
C ILE A 59 -6.31 1.26 -2.21
N THR A 60 -6.44 1.50 -3.51
CA THR A 60 -7.46 2.38 -4.07
C THR A 60 -8.61 1.52 -4.58
N VAL A 61 -9.77 1.67 -3.97
CA VAL A 61 -10.98 0.94 -4.36
C VAL A 61 -11.89 1.85 -5.14
N ARG A 62 -12.27 1.39 -6.32
CA ARG A 62 -13.31 1.99 -7.17
C ARG A 62 -14.59 1.21 -6.96
N ASP A 63 -15.49 1.80 -6.20
CA ASP A 63 -16.80 1.23 -5.90
C ASP A 63 -17.83 1.84 -6.84
N ARG A 64 -18.41 0.99 -7.68
CA ARG A 64 -19.34 1.39 -8.75
C ARG A 64 -20.78 1.01 -8.48
N SER A 65 -21.08 0.62 -7.23
CA SER A 65 -22.41 0.13 -6.92
C SER A 65 -22.80 0.45 -5.48
N ASP A 66 -24.00 0.98 -5.29
CA ASP A 66 -24.62 1.18 -3.99
C ASP A 66 -25.21 -0.11 -3.37
N GLU A 67 -24.98 -1.24 -4.02
CA GLU A 67 -25.43 -2.57 -3.56
C GLU A 67 -24.29 -3.47 -3.09
N HIS A 68 -23.05 -3.01 -3.26
CA HIS A 68 -21.83 -3.79 -2.98
C HIS A 68 -20.88 -3.00 -2.11
N ASN A 69 -19.93 -3.72 -1.49
CA ASN A 69 -18.81 -3.12 -0.76
C ASN A 69 -17.52 -3.88 -1.03
N PHE A 70 -16.41 -3.28 -0.62
CA PHE A 70 -15.11 -3.92 -0.68
C PHE A 70 -14.58 -4.10 0.74
N PHE A 71 -14.65 -5.32 1.24
CA PHE A 71 -14.24 -5.70 2.58
C PHE A 71 -13.00 -6.58 2.52
N MET A 72 -11.99 -6.27 3.32
CA MET A 72 -10.75 -7.03 3.38
C MET A 72 -10.54 -7.66 4.75
N ARG A 73 -9.99 -8.86 4.76
CA ARG A 73 -9.59 -9.56 5.98
C ARG A 73 -8.32 -10.37 5.78
N GLY A 74 -7.56 -10.50 6.83
CA GLY A 74 -6.32 -11.27 6.89
C GLY A 74 -5.54 -10.94 8.15
N PRO A 75 -4.29 -11.40 8.28
CA PRO A 75 -3.47 -11.09 9.45
C PRO A 75 -3.35 -9.59 9.71
N GLY A 76 -3.86 -9.15 10.86
CA GLY A 76 -3.82 -7.74 11.27
C GLY A 76 -4.72 -6.80 10.47
N LEU A 77 -5.63 -7.33 9.66
CA LEU A 77 -6.51 -6.52 8.81
C LEU A 77 -7.94 -7.04 8.85
N THR A 78 -8.85 -6.15 9.22
CA THR A 78 -10.30 -6.36 9.11
C THR A 78 -10.88 -4.99 8.79
N LYS A 79 -11.23 -4.76 7.52
CA LYS A 79 -11.61 -3.42 7.09
C LYS A 79 -12.59 -3.41 5.94
N ALA A 80 -13.70 -2.69 6.12
CA ALA A 80 -14.53 -2.25 5.02
C ALA A 80 -13.86 -1.03 4.38
N VAL A 81 -13.22 -1.20 3.23
CA VAL A 81 -12.62 -0.09 2.49
C VAL A 81 -13.72 0.83 1.96
N THR A 82 -14.78 0.22 1.42
CA THR A 82 -16.01 0.93 1.06
C THR A 82 -17.20 0.27 1.74
N GLY A 83 -18.19 1.10 2.12
CA GLY A 83 -19.48 0.63 2.63
C GLY A 83 -20.44 0.30 1.50
N VAL A 84 -21.53 -0.41 1.82
CA VAL A 84 -22.52 -0.84 0.81
C VAL A 84 -23.19 0.34 0.11
N ASP A 85 -23.48 1.42 0.85
CA ASP A 85 -24.13 2.61 0.30
C ASP A 85 -23.19 3.59 -0.41
N PHE A 86 -21.89 3.32 -0.36
CA PHE A 86 -20.89 4.20 -0.94
C PHE A 86 -20.68 3.91 -2.43
N VAL A 87 -20.68 4.96 -3.23
CA VAL A 87 -20.27 4.93 -4.64
C VAL A 87 -19.16 5.95 -4.83
N GLY A 88 -18.05 5.54 -5.41
CA GLY A 88 -16.90 6.41 -5.63
C GLY A 88 -15.57 5.71 -5.44
N THR A 89 -14.56 6.48 -5.09
CA THR A 89 -13.20 5.97 -4.93
C THR A 89 -12.68 6.29 -3.54
N LYS A 90 -12.16 5.28 -2.85
CA LYS A 90 -11.47 5.43 -1.57
C LYS A 90 -10.09 4.79 -1.61
N THR A 91 -9.14 5.40 -0.95
CA THR A 91 -7.79 4.85 -0.76
C THR A 91 -7.52 4.66 0.72
N VAL A 92 -7.01 3.48 1.07
CA VAL A 92 -6.51 3.16 2.41
C VAL A 92 -5.08 2.69 2.33
N THR A 93 -4.29 3.01 3.34
CA THR A 93 -2.93 2.49 3.48
C THR A 93 -2.95 1.37 4.50
N VAL A 94 -2.44 0.20 4.12
CA VAL A 94 -2.43 -0.99 4.95
C VAL A 94 -1.03 -1.58 5.04
N GLN A 95 -0.73 -2.18 6.18
CA GLN A 95 0.48 -2.97 6.39
C GLN A 95 0.14 -4.44 6.20
N LEU A 96 0.67 -5.07 5.16
CA LEU A 96 0.45 -6.48 4.88
C LEU A 96 1.58 -7.32 5.49
N ARG A 97 1.19 -8.32 6.27
CA ARG A 97 2.08 -9.31 6.91
C ARG A 97 1.98 -10.64 6.16
N SER A 98 2.92 -11.55 6.44
CA SER A 98 2.84 -12.93 5.91
C SER A 98 1.53 -13.59 6.26
N GLY A 99 0.91 -14.25 5.29
CA GLY A 99 -0.29 -15.01 5.47
C GLY A 99 -1.27 -14.89 4.31
N LYS A 100 -2.47 -15.37 4.51
CA LYS A 100 -3.54 -15.35 3.52
C LYS A 100 -4.51 -14.21 3.80
N TYR A 101 -4.84 -13.50 2.74
CA TYR A 101 -5.81 -12.40 2.75
C TYR A 101 -6.96 -12.71 1.82
N GLY A 102 -8.12 -12.19 2.18
CA GLY A 102 -9.31 -12.24 1.34
C GLY A 102 -9.92 -10.86 1.17
N PHE A 103 -10.65 -10.70 0.09
CA PHE A 103 -11.53 -9.56 -0.13
C PHE A 103 -12.89 -10.06 -0.62
N VAL A 104 -13.93 -9.36 -0.24
CA VAL A 104 -15.29 -9.84 -0.41
C VAL A 104 -16.27 -8.66 -0.45
N CYS A 105 -17.37 -8.83 -1.17
CA CYS A 105 -18.57 -8.03 -0.96
C CYS A 105 -19.42 -8.75 0.09
N THR A 106 -19.64 -8.13 1.25
CA THR A 106 -20.28 -8.83 2.37
C THR A 106 -21.73 -9.23 2.11
N PRO A 107 -22.57 -8.44 1.40
CA PRO A 107 -23.93 -8.91 1.03
C PRO A 107 -23.95 -10.06 0.02
N HIS A 108 -22.88 -10.26 -0.76
CA HIS A 108 -22.82 -11.24 -1.83
C HIS A 108 -21.55 -12.11 -1.75
N ALA A 109 -21.22 -12.55 -0.55
CA ALA A 109 -19.95 -13.21 -0.25
C ALA A 109 -19.70 -14.48 -1.09
N ASP A 110 -20.75 -15.22 -1.44
CA ASP A 110 -20.63 -16.45 -2.22
C ASP A 110 -20.25 -16.19 -3.68
N GLU A 111 -20.63 -15.05 -4.22
CA GLU A 111 -20.45 -14.70 -5.65
C GLU A 111 -19.31 -13.72 -5.85
N MET A 112 -19.04 -12.87 -4.86
CA MET A 112 -18.11 -11.75 -4.97
C MET A 112 -17.02 -11.87 -3.92
N HIS A 113 -15.98 -12.62 -4.23
CA HIS A 113 -14.82 -12.79 -3.36
C HIS A 113 -13.56 -13.08 -4.15
N GLY A 114 -12.44 -12.90 -3.49
CA GLY A 114 -11.13 -13.27 -3.98
C GLY A 114 -10.13 -13.33 -2.84
N GLY A 115 -8.93 -13.76 -3.14
CA GLY A 115 -7.90 -13.90 -2.14
C GLY A 115 -6.50 -13.86 -2.75
N PHE A 116 -5.51 -13.66 -1.88
CA PHE A 116 -4.11 -13.63 -2.24
C PHE A 116 -3.25 -14.02 -1.03
N SER A 117 -2.01 -14.35 -1.30
CA SER A 117 -1.02 -14.67 -0.27
C SER A 117 -0.01 -13.55 -0.14
N VAL A 118 0.48 -13.33 1.06
CA VAL A 118 1.61 -12.44 1.37
C VAL A 118 2.74 -13.30 1.93
N ARG A 119 3.93 -13.14 1.34
CA ARG A 119 5.15 -13.90 1.69
C ARG A 119 5.82 -13.33 2.93
#